data_417ffe97a2d51a77424f165c17c1870c
#
_entry.id   417ffe97a2d51a77424f165c17c1870c
#
_cell.length_a   1.000
_cell.length_b   1.000
_cell.length_c   1.000
_cell.angle_alpha   90.00
_cell.angle_beta   90.00
_cell.angle_gamma   90.00
#
_symmetry.space_group_name_H-M   'P 1'
#
loop_
_entity.id
_entity.type
_entity.pdbx_description
1 polymer ?
#
loop_
_entity_poly.entity_id
_entity_poly.type
_entity_poly.pdbx_seq_one_letter_code
_entity_poly.pdbx_strand_id
1 'polypeptide(L)'
;MVDYSNFINVFHSIAEQIPGLYRALIVISAITGVLLTNSGIQAISSSNKAHQQPKAGSYFKVFFGPLMFSLGALLEMGTYTIFRTQTNPIVLMSYTPQSGDDTTVVLYAIRFYITFIGFLLMARATYVGAIGADTKRENWHFEALALYGLAILCYAFDLGVDMISNSVGQGALGTEYFSF
;
A
#
# COMPACT_ATOMS: atom_id res chain seq x y z
N MET A 1 32.03 11.66 -20.00
CA MET A 1 30.57 11.73 -20.10
C MET A 1 30.03 10.52 -19.35
N VAL A 2 29.30 10.72 -18.28
CA VAL A 2 28.69 9.60 -17.57
C VAL A 2 27.56 9.10 -18.44
N ASP A 3 27.58 7.81 -18.77
CA ASP A 3 26.56 7.20 -19.64
C ASP A 3 25.29 6.96 -18.80
N TYR A 4 24.37 7.93 -18.84
CA TYR A 4 23.11 7.88 -18.13
C TYR A 4 22.11 6.85 -18.73
N SER A 5 22.37 6.36 -19.95
CA SER A 5 21.49 5.42 -20.65
C SER A 5 21.37 4.09 -19.89
N ASN A 6 22.48 3.59 -19.32
CA ASN A 6 22.48 2.39 -18.50
C ASN A 6 21.66 2.53 -17.22
N PHE A 7 21.68 3.72 -16.60
CA PHE A 7 20.92 4.01 -15.39
C PHE A 7 19.41 4.02 -15.69
N ILE A 8 19.00 4.68 -16.74
CA ILE A 8 17.60 4.75 -17.20
C ILE A 8 17.07 3.36 -17.53
N ASN A 9 17.85 2.55 -18.26
CA ASN A 9 17.48 1.18 -18.63
C ASN A 9 17.29 0.28 -17.40
N VAL A 10 18.12 0.43 -16.35
CA VAL A 10 17.95 -0.32 -15.10
C VAL A 10 16.63 0.06 -14.42
N PHE A 11 16.33 1.35 -14.26
CA PHE A 11 15.06 1.80 -13.67
C PHE A 11 13.85 1.29 -14.45
N HIS A 12 13.92 1.36 -15.77
CA HIS A 12 12.85 0.88 -16.64
C HIS A 12 12.63 -0.63 -16.49
N SER A 13 13.70 -1.41 -16.57
CA SER A 13 13.65 -2.87 -16.38
C SER A 13 13.08 -3.30 -15.04
N ILE A 14 13.39 -2.57 -13.97
CA ILE A 14 12.83 -2.86 -12.65
C ILE A 14 11.34 -2.46 -12.62
N ALA A 15 10.97 -1.29 -13.16
CA ALA A 15 9.58 -0.84 -13.19
C ALA A 15 8.67 -1.82 -13.97
N GLU A 16 9.15 -2.44 -15.03
CA GLU A 16 8.43 -3.48 -15.77
C GLU A 16 8.09 -4.73 -14.94
N GLN A 17 8.86 -5.00 -13.88
CA GLN A 17 8.63 -6.16 -13.01
C GLN A 17 7.58 -5.88 -11.92
N ILE A 18 7.31 -4.60 -11.60
CA ILE A 18 6.37 -4.22 -10.53
C ILE A 18 4.95 -4.77 -10.73
N PRO A 19 4.34 -4.80 -11.94
CA PRO A 19 3.03 -5.40 -12.13
C PRO A 19 2.96 -6.87 -11.71
N GLY A 20 4.04 -7.64 -11.98
CA GLY A 20 4.15 -9.02 -11.54
C GLY A 20 4.26 -9.14 -10.02
N LEU A 21 5.09 -8.32 -9.41
CA LEU A 21 5.25 -8.25 -7.95
C LEU A 21 3.95 -7.81 -7.26
N TYR A 22 3.23 -6.86 -7.84
CA TYR A 22 1.94 -6.40 -7.32
C TYR A 22 0.89 -7.51 -7.33
N ARG A 23 0.78 -8.27 -8.42
CA ARG A 23 -0.12 -9.43 -8.50
C ARG A 23 0.25 -10.49 -7.47
N ALA A 24 1.55 -10.81 -7.33
CA ALA A 24 2.03 -11.75 -6.32
C ALA A 24 1.68 -11.27 -4.90
N LEU A 25 1.87 -9.98 -4.61
CA LEU A 25 1.54 -9.39 -3.31
C LEU A 25 0.05 -9.49 -2.99
N ILE A 26 -0.84 -9.23 -3.96
CA ILE A 26 -2.29 -9.40 -3.78
C ILE A 26 -2.62 -10.85 -3.42
N VAL A 27 -2.07 -11.81 -4.16
CA VAL A 27 -2.34 -13.25 -3.90
C VAL A 27 -1.84 -13.65 -2.51
N ILE A 28 -0.61 -13.27 -2.15
CA ILE A 28 -0.03 -13.56 -0.83
C ILE A 28 -0.87 -12.92 0.27
N SER A 29 -1.28 -11.66 0.10
CA SER A 29 -2.10 -10.94 1.06
C SER A 29 -3.48 -11.59 1.21
N ALA A 30 -4.09 -12.02 0.11
CA ALA A 30 -5.37 -12.72 0.13
C ALA A 30 -5.28 -14.06 0.89
N ILE A 31 -4.27 -14.87 0.60
CA ILE A 31 -4.03 -16.15 1.31
C ILE A 31 -3.81 -15.89 2.80
N THR A 32 -2.94 -14.92 3.14
CA THR A 32 -2.65 -14.55 4.52
C THR A 32 -3.91 -14.07 5.24
N GLY A 33 -4.74 -13.26 4.58
CA GLY A 33 -6.01 -12.78 5.10
C GLY A 33 -6.99 -13.92 5.45
N VAL A 34 -7.12 -14.90 4.56
CA VAL A 34 -7.96 -16.09 4.79
C VAL A 34 -7.43 -16.91 5.98
N LEU A 35 -6.12 -17.14 6.05
CA LEU A 35 -5.49 -17.89 7.16
C LEU A 35 -5.67 -17.18 8.50
N LEU A 36 -5.48 -15.85 8.54
CA LEU A 36 -5.70 -15.06 9.76
C LEU A 36 -7.16 -15.11 10.21
N THR A 37 -8.10 -14.91 9.30
CA THR A 37 -9.54 -14.98 9.59
C THR A 37 -9.91 -16.35 10.15
N ASN A 38 -9.48 -17.43 9.49
CA ASN A 38 -9.75 -18.79 9.93
C ASN A 38 -9.14 -19.07 11.31
N SER A 39 -7.89 -18.68 11.54
CA SER A 39 -7.24 -18.85 12.85
C SER A 39 -7.95 -18.07 13.96
N GLY A 40 -8.44 -16.87 13.67
CA GLY A 40 -9.23 -16.04 14.58
C GLY A 40 -10.56 -16.71 14.96
N ILE A 41 -11.30 -17.20 13.96
CA ILE A 41 -12.58 -17.92 14.16
C ILE A 41 -12.36 -19.20 14.98
N GLN A 42 -11.33 -19.98 14.66
CA GLN A 42 -11.01 -21.21 15.41
C GLN A 42 -10.68 -20.89 16.88
N ALA A 43 -9.88 -19.85 17.13
CA ALA A 43 -9.52 -19.43 18.48
C ALA A 43 -10.75 -18.96 19.29
N ILE A 44 -11.68 -18.23 18.68
CA ILE A 44 -12.94 -17.84 19.33
C ILE A 44 -13.81 -19.06 19.62
N SER A 45 -13.96 -19.95 18.64
CA SER A 45 -14.76 -21.17 18.80
C SER A 45 -14.22 -22.09 19.90
N SER A 46 -12.89 -22.29 19.96
CA SER A 46 -12.26 -23.12 20.99
C SER A 46 -12.40 -22.53 22.39
N SER A 47 -12.25 -21.20 22.52
CA SER A 47 -12.45 -20.50 23.78
C SER A 47 -13.90 -20.64 24.28
N ASN A 48 -14.87 -20.50 23.40
CA ASN A 48 -16.29 -20.66 23.74
C ASN A 48 -16.60 -22.10 24.22
N LYS A 49 -16.02 -23.11 23.56
CA LYS A 49 -16.18 -24.51 23.99
C LYS A 49 -15.56 -24.77 25.36
N ALA A 50 -14.48 -24.09 25.68
CA ALA A 50 -13.80 -24.18 26.98
C ALA A 50 -14.42 -23.27 28.07
N HIS A 51 -15.54 -22.58 27.78
CA HIS A 51 -16.15 -21.56 28.66
C HIS A 51 -15.17 -20.47 29.10
N GLN A 52 -14.18 -20.16 28.27
CA GLN A 52 -13.19 -19.10 28.52
C GLN A 52 -13.47 -17.90 27.58
N GLN A 53 -13.12 -16.71 28.04
CA GLN A 53 -13.21 -15.53 27.19
C GLN A 53 -12.16 -15.58 26.07
N PRO A 54 -12.54 -15.39 24.80
CA PRO A 54 -11.59 -15.30 23.71
C PRO A 54 -10.59 -14.14 23.92
N LYS A 55 -9.34 -14.35 23.52
CA LYS A 55 -8.33 -13.31 23.56
C LYS A 55 -8.69 -12.19 22.57
N ALA A 56 -8.40 -10.95 22.92
CA ALA A 56 -8.63 -9.77 22.06
C ALA A 56 -8.01 -9.94 20.67
N GLY A 57 -6.80 -10.52 20.58
CA GLY A 57 -6.12 -10.78 19.31
C GLY A 57 -6.91 -11.65 18.34
N SER A 58 -7.76 -12.56 18.84
CA SER A 58 -8.61 -13.40 17.98
C SER A 58 -9.66 -12.55 17.22
N TYR A 59 -10.23 -11.55 17.88
CA TYR A 59 -11.16 -10.63 17.24
C TYR A 59 -10.47 -9.74 16.20
N PHE A 60 -9.26 -9.27 16.51
CA PHE A 60 -8.46 -8.48 15.56
C PHE A 60 -8.13 -9.29 14.30
N LYS A 61 -7.80 -10.58 14.41
CA LYS A 61 -7.58 -11.46 13.26
C LYS A 61 -8.81 -11.60 12.38
N VAL A 62 -9.99 -11.75 12.98
CA VAL A 62 -11.26 -11.85 12.24
C VAL A 62 -11.60 -10.53 11.54
N PHE A 63 -11.24 -9.38 12.14
CA PHE A 63 -11.48 -8.07 11.54
C PHE A 63 -10.47 -7.73 10.45
N PHE A 64 -9.17 -7.84 10.72
CA PHE A 64 -8.11 -7.43 9.80
C PHE A 64 -7.84 -8.46 8.69
N GLY A 65 -8.21 -9.72 8.87
CA GLY A 65 -8.05 -10.75 7.85
C GLY A 65 -8.78 -10.41 6.54
N PRO A 66 -10.09 -10.11 6.55
CA PRO A 66 -10.82 -9.65 5.37
C PRO A 66 -10.26 -8.35 4.77
N LEU A 67 -9.74 -7.44 5.60
CA LEU A 67 -9.11 -6.21 5.13
C LEU A 67 -7.81 -6.49 4.34
N MET A 68 -7.04 -7.52 4.72
CA MET A 68 -5.90 -7.98 3.91
C MET A 68 -6.32 -8.50 2.54
N PHE A 69 -7.51 -9.06 2.40
CA PHE A 69 -8.05 -9.48 1.12
C PHE A 69 -8.39 -8.30 0.20
N SER A 70 -8.76 -7.15 0.78
CA SER A 70 -9.24 -5.96 0.06
C SER A 70 -8.28 -4.77 0.15
N LEU A 71 -6.95 -4.99 0.14
CA LEU A 71 -5.95 -3.93 0.30
C LEU A 71 -6.11 -2.78 -0.69
N GLY A 72 -6.46 -3.07 -1.94
CA GLY A 72 -6.71 -2.05 -2.95
C GLY A 72 -7.86 -1.10 -2.56
N ALA A 73 -8.97 -1.68 -2.08
CA ALA A 73 -10.11 -0.90 -1.62
C ALA A 73 -9.77 -0.06 -0.39
N LEU A 74 -8.94 -0.57 0.53
CA LEU A 74 -8.48 0.19 1.70
C LEU A 74 -7.64 1.41 1.29
N LEU A 75 -6.73 1.26 0.33
CA LEU A 75 -5.92 2.35 -0.19
C LEU A 75 -6.81 3.41 -0.87
N GLU A 76 -7.74 2.98 -1.70
CA GLU A 76 -8.70 3.88 -2.36
C GLU A 76 -9.55 4.64 -1.35
N MET A 77 -10.11 3.96 -0.34
CA MET A 77 -10.89 4.61 0.73
C MET A 77 -10.04 5.59 1.53
N GLY A 78 -8.79 5.22 1.87
CA GLY A 78 -7.87 6.09 2.59
C GLY A 78 -7.50 7.34 1.79
N THR A 79 -7.20 7.18 0.51
CA THR A 79 -6.89 8.28 -0.40
C THR A 79 -8.09 9.20 -0.59
N TYR A 80 -9.29 8.65 -0.78
CA TYR A 80 -10.51 9.43 -0.87
C TYR A 80 -10.80 10.22 0.41
N THR A 81 -10.53 9.63 1.57
CA THR A 81 -10.75 10.29 2.86
C THR A 81 -9.86 11.51 3.04
N ILE A 82 -8.61 11.44 2.61
CA ILE A 82 -7.62 12.53 2.79
C ILE A 82 -7.69 13.53 1.65
N PHE A 83 -7.68 13.07 0.41
CA PHE A 83 -7.52 13.92 -0.78
C PHE A 83 -8.82 14.20 -1.53
N ARG A 84 -9.93 13.54 -1.15
CA ARG A 84 -11.23 13.63 -1.83
C ARG A 84 -11.22 13.21 -3.30
N THR A 85 -10.19 12.48 -3.72
CA THR A 85 -9.98 12.03 -5.10
C THR A 85 -9.93 10.52 -5.14
N GLN A 86 -10.61 9.91 -6.12
CA GLN A 86 -10.53 8.47 -6.34
C GLN A 86 -9.26 8.14 -7.11
N THR A 87 -8.47 7.21 -6.58
CA THR A 87 -7.30 6.65 -7.26
C THR A 87 -7.59 5.21 -7.63
N ASN A 88 -7.22 4.81 -8.85
CA ASN A 88 -7.49 3.46 -9.31
C ASN A 88 -6.30 2.54 -9.01
N PRO A 89 -6.42 1.55 -8.10
CA PRO A 89 -5.34 0.63 -7.78
C PRO A 89 -4.91 -0.27 -8.97
N ILE A 90 -5.73 -0.36 -10.02
CA ILE A 90 -5.44 -1.13 -11.23
C ILE A 90 -4.26 -0.52 -12.02
N VAL A 91 -3.95 0.75 -11.82
CA VAL A 91 -2.80 1.43 -12.45
C VAL A 91 -1.48 0.68 -12.21
N LEU A 92 -1.31 0.07 -11.02
CA LEU A 92 -0.12 -0.75 -10.73
C LEU A 92 -0.04 -2.06 -11.54
N MET A 93 -1.14 -2.49 -12.16
CA MET A 93 -1.17 -3.70 -13.00
C MET A 93 -0.90 -3.42 -14.47
N SER A 94 -0.91 -2.15 -14.87
CA SER A 94 -0.85 -1.71 -16.28
C SER A 94 0.31 -0.74 -16.51
N TYR A 95 1.51 -1.08 -16.04
CA TYR A 95 2.69 -0.30 -16.42
C TYR A 95 2.89 -0.42 -17.93
N THR A 96 2.76 0.69 -18.62
CA THR A 96 3.14 0.82 -20.03
C THR A 96 4.32 1.78 -20.09
N PRO A 97 5.47 1.33 -20.66
CA PRO A 97 6.60 2.22 -20.90
C PRO A 97 6.14 3.43 -21.72
N GLN A 98 6.28 4.62 -21.19
CA GLN A 98 5.99 5.82 -21.96
C GLN A 98 7.15 6.12 -22.92
N SER A 99 6.83 6.31 -24.18
CA SER A 99 7.75 6.89 -25.16
C SER A 99 7.74 8.40 -24.95
N GLY A 100 8.74 8.91 -24.22
CA GLY A 100 8.88 10.32 -23.94
C GLY A 100 10.36 10.69 -23.74
N ASP A 101 10.60 11.93 -23.34
CA ASP A 101 11.92 12.37 -22.93
C ASP A 101 12.42 11.54 -21.74
N ASP A 102 13.72 11.24 -21.68
CA ASP A 102 14.36 10.40 -20.65
C ASP A 102 13.96 10.79 -19.22
N THR A 103 13.77 12.10 -18.99
CA THR A 103 13.35 12.63 -17.68
C THR A 103 11.94 12.19 -17.30
N THR A 104 11.02 12.20 -18.24
CA THR A 104 9.61 11.78 -18.03
C THR A 104 9.52 10.29 -17.71
N VAL A 105 10.31 9.46 -18.40
CA VAL A 105 10.36 8.01 -18.17
C VAL A 105 10.86 7.71 -16.75
N VAL A 106 11.92 8.40 -16.31
CA VAL A 106 12.47 8.22 -14.96
C VAL A 106 11.49 8.67 -13.87
N LEU A 107 10.85 9.83 -14.05
CA LEU A 107 9.85 10.33 -13.08
C LEU A 107 8.65 9.37 -12.96
N TYR A 108 8.18 8.84 -14.09
CA TYR A 108 7.10 7.85 -14.10
C TYR A 108 7.49 6.56 -13.36
N ALA A 109 8.70 6.06 -13.60
CA ALA A 109 9.21 4.89 -12.89
C ALA A 109 9.29 5.14 -11.38
N ILE A 110 9.82 6.28 -10.95
CA ILE A 110 9.91 6.66 -9.53
C ILE A 110 8.51 6.71 -8.89
N ARG A 111 7.54 7.36 -9.53
CA ARG A 111 6.15 7.39 -9.07
C ARG A 111 5.60 5.99 -8.87
N PHE A 112 5.82 5.12 -9.85
CA PHE A 112 5.34 3.74 -9.81
C PHE A 112 5.94 2.94 -8.65
N TYR A 113 7.24 3.15 -8.35
CA TYR A 113 7.90 2.58 -7.18
C TYR A 113 7.30 3.07 -5.86
N ILE A 114 7.12 4.38 -5.72
CA ILE A 114 6.58 4.96 -4.50
C ILE A 114 5.17 4.42 -4.24
N THR A 115 4.34 4.34 -5.27
CA THR A 115 2.99 3.77 -5.18
C THR A 115 3.02 2.29 -4.77
N PHE A 116 3.95 1.51 -5.31
CA PHE A 116 4.13 0.10 -4.93
C PHE A 116 4.58 -0.05 -3.47
N ILE A 117 5.50 0.82 -3.00
CA ILE A 117 5.89 0.87 -1.58
C ILE A 117 4.67 1.18 -0.71
N GLY A 118 3.80 2.10 -1.11
CA GLY A 118 2.54 2.39 -0.42
C GLY A 118 1.69 1.14 -0.23
N PHE A 119 1.58 0.31 -1.27
CA PHE A 119 0.84 -0.95 -1.19
C PHE A 119 1.49 -1.96 -0.24
N LEU A 120 2.82 -2.08 -0.24
CA LEU A 120 3.57 -2.93 0.72
C LEU A 120 3.36 -2.47 2.16
N LEU A 121 3.41 -1.16 2.39
CA LEU A 121 3.19 -0.60 3.73
C LEU A 121 1.76 -0.85 4.22
N MET A 122 0.75 -0.78 3.34
CA MET A 122 -0.63 -1.11 3.68
C MET A 122 -0.79 -2.59 4.06
N ALA A 123 -0.18 -3.50 3.30
CA ALA A 123 -0.17 -4.92 3.63
C ALA A 123 0.46 -5.18 5.00
N ARG A 124 1.60 -4.53 5.28
CA ARG A 124 2.28 -4.62 6.58
C ARG A 124 1.43 -4.03 7.71
N ALA A 125 0.81 -2.86 7.51
CA ALA A 125 -0.06 -2.21 8.50
C ALA A 125 -1.22 -3.13 8.92
N THR A 126 -1.89 -3.72 7.93
CA THR A 126 -3.01 -4.64 8.14
C THR A 126 -2.55 -5.93 8.85
N TYR A 127 -1.37 -6.45 8.49
CA TYR A 127 -0.79 -7.61 9.18
C TYR A 127 -0.44 -7.30 10.65
N VAL A 128 0.20 -6.14 10.91
CA VAL A 128 0.50 -5.68 12.29
C VAL A 128 -0.79 -5.50 13.08
N GLY A 129 -1.85 -4.95 12.47
CA GLY A 129 -3.16 -4.83 13.09
C GLY A 129 -3.76 -6.20 13.47
N ALA A 130 -3.59 -7.21 12.60
CA ALA A 130 -4.13 -8.54 12.84
C ALA A 130 -3.44 -9.31 13.99
N ILE A 131 -2.11 -9.20 14.10
CA ILE A 131 -1.33 -10.02 15.04
C ILE A 131 -0.75 -9.24 16.23
N GLY A 132 -0.77 -7.91 16.19
CA GLY A 132 -0.12 -7.06 17.17
C GLY A 132 -0.59 -7.31 18.61
N ALA A 133 -1.89 -7.51 18.81
CA ALA A 133 -2.47 -7.83 20.11
C ALA A 133 -2.04 -9.20 20.66
N ASP A 134 -1.76 -10.19 19.79
CA ASP A 134 -1.31 -11.52 20.20
C ASP A 134 0.18 -11.55 20.57
N THR A 135 0.99 -10.75 19.88
CA THR A 135 2.45 -10.69 20.06
C THR A 135 2.88 -9.86 21.27
N LYS A 136 1.93 -9.28 22.02
CA LYS A 136 2.17 -8.40 23.18
C LYS A 136 3.15 -7.26 22.86
N ARG A 137 3.21 -6.82 21.61
CA ARG A 137 4.00 -5.65 21.23
C ARG A 137 3.40 -4.41 21.88
N GLU A 138 4.21 -3.69 22.63
CA GLU A 138 3.83 -2.36 23.08
C GLU A 138 3.63 -1.47 21.85
N ASN A 139 2.54 -0.69 21.85
CA ASN A 139 2.25 0.31 20.81
C ASN A 139 1.99 -0.22 19.38
N TRP A 140 1.63 -1.51 19.21
CA TRP A 140 1.32 -2.08 17.87
C TRP A 140 0.24 -1.27 17.11
N HIS A 141 -0.70 -0.68 17.83
CA HIS A 141 -1.76 0.14 17.24
C HIS A 141 -1.23 1.45 16.65
N PHE A 142 -0.24 2.08 17.30
CA PHE A 142 0.44 3.25 16.74
C PHE A 142 1.31 2.88 15.54
N GLU A 143 2.01 1.74 15.59
CA GLU A 143 2.77 1.23 14.45
C GLU A 143 1.84 0.99 13.25
N ALA A 144 0.71 0.31 13.46
CA ALA A 144 -0.26 0.06 12.41
C ALA A 144 -0.82 1.37 11.83
N LEU A 145 -1.22 2.32 12.69
CA LEU A 145 -1.77 3.62 12.26
C LEU A 145 -0.74 4.43 11.47
N ALA A 146 0.51 4.50 11.94
CA ALA A 146 1.58 5.20 11.25
C ALA A 146 1.87 4.59 9.87
N LEU A 147 1.88 3.24 9.79
CA LEU A 147 2.06 2.53 8.53
C LEU A 147 0.88 2.77 7.56
N TYR A 148 -0.38 2.83 8.07
CA TYR A 148 -1.53 3.22 7.25
C TYR A 148 -1.40 4.62 6.68
N GLY A 149 -1.06 5.61 7.52
CA GLY A 149 -0.85 6.99 7.08
C GLY A 149 0.24 7.10 6.02
N LEU A 150 1.38 6.46 6.25
CA LEU A 150 2.50 6.46 5.31
C LEU A 150 2.15 5.73 4.00
N ALA A 151 1.40 4.62 4.08
CA ALA A 151 0.93 3.89 2.90
C ALA A 151 0.06 4.76 1.99
N ILE A 152 -0.89 5.51 2.58
CA ILE A 152 -1.76 6.42 1.83
C ILE A 152 -0.95 7.55 1.19
N LEU A 153 0.00 8.15 1.92
CA LEU A 153 0.85 9.21 1.39
C LEU A 153 1.74 8.71 0.23
N CYS A 154 2.32 7.52 0.35
CA CYS A 154 3.10 6.92 -0.73
C CYS A 154 2.22 6.55 -1.93
N TYR A 155 1.02 6.02 -1.70
CA TYR A 155 0.11 5.62 -2.77
C TYR A 155 -0.43 6.82 -3.55
N ALA A 156 -0.73 7.91 -2.86
CA ALA A 156 -1.21 9.16 -3.42
C ALA A 156 -0.11 10.24 -3.50
N PHE A 157 1.12 9.83 -3.79
CA PHE A 157 2.28 10.71 -3.78
C PHE A 157 2.12 11.92 -4.71
N ASP A 158 1.58 11.71 -5.91
CA ASP A 158 1.26 12.74 -6.88
C ASP A 158 0.31 13.81 -6.31
N LEU A 159 -0.78 13.38 -5.67
CA LEU A 159 -1.72 14.30 -5.03
C LEU A 159 -1.08 15.07 -3.88
N GLY A 160 -0.18 14.42 -3.13
CA GLY A 160 0.59 15.06 -2.07
C GLY A 160 1.55 16.12 -2.60
N VAL A 161 2.25 15.85 -3.69
CA VAL A 161 3.14 16.82 -4.37
C VAL A 161 2.34 18.00 -4.90
N ASP A 162 1.20 17.77 -5.53
CA ASP A 162 0.32 18.82 -6.02
C ASP A 162 -0.20 19.72 -4.88
N MET A 163 -0.60 19.13 -3.77
CA MET A 163 -1.07 19.85 -2.61
C MET A 163 0.02 20.77 -2.03
N ILE A 164 1.26 20.27 -1.92
CA ILE A 164 2.41 21.04 -1.45
C ILE A 164 2.76 22.12 -2.46
N SER A 165 2.82 21.81 -3.74
CA SER A 165 3.12 22.74 -4.82
C SER A 165 2.14 23.91 -4.86
N ASN A 166 0.84 23.62 -4.75
CA ASN A 166 -0.20 24.65 -4.70
C ASN A 166 -0.12 25.52 -3.44
N SER A 167 0.35 24.92 -2.32
CA SER A 167 0.45 25.64 -1.04
C SER A 167 1.68 26.54 -0.94
N VAL A 168 2.80 26.14 -1.55
CA VAL A 168 4.11 26.82 -1.38
C VAL A 168 4.53 27.61 -2.61
N GLY A 169 4.20 27.15 -3.81
CA GLY A 169 4.79 27.64 -5.06
C GLY A 169 3.78 28.14 -6.11
N GLN A 170 2.53 28.40 -5.75
CA GLN A 170 1.49 28.80 -6.71
C GLN A 170 1.38 27.85 -7.92
N GLY A 171 1.62 26.56 -7.72
CA GLY A 171 1.56 25.55 -8.77
C GLY A 171 2.84 25.40 -9.59
N ALA A 172 3.97 25.95 -9.15
CA ALA A 172 5.25 25.91 -9.88
C ALA A 172 5.81 24.49 -10.08
N LEU A 173 5.36 23.52 -9.28
CA LEU A 173 5.68 22.07 -9.42
C LEU A 173 4.42 21.27 -9.82
N GLY A 174 3.47 21.93 -10.50
CA GLY A 174 2.14 21.40 -10.71
C GLY A 174 2.07 20.09 -11.49
N THR A 175 0.84 19.60 -11.59
CA THR A 175 0.38 18.35 -12.24
C THR A 175 0.94 18.08 -13.62
N GLU A 176 1.46 19.09 -14.34
CA GLU A 176 2.05 18.92 -15.68
C GLU A 176 3.23 17.95 -15.70
N TYR A 177 3.96 17.80 -14.57
CA TYR A 177 5.09 16.86 -14.45
C TYR A 177 4.68 15.47 -13.96
N PHE A 178 3.48 15.34 -13.36
CA PHE A 178 3.03 14.09 -12.72
C PHE A 178 1.65 13.61 -13.20
N SER A 179 0.96 14.37 -14.07
CA SER A 179 -0.30 13.94 -14.68
C SER A 179 -0.02 13.02 -15.87
N PHE A 180 -0.37 11.75 -15.69
CA PHE A 180 -0.30 10.71 -16.71
C PHE A 180 -1.66 10.09 -16.92
#